data_0bc5b72683f7d4d5df395b83d871b60d
#
_entry.id   0bc5b72683f7d4d5df395b83d871b60d
#
_cell.length_a   1.000
_cell.length_b   1.000
_cell.length_c   1.000
_cell.angle_alpha   90.00
_cell.angle_beta   90.00
_cell.angle_gamma   90.00
#
_symmetry.space_group_name_H-M   'P 1'
#
loop_
_entity.id
_entity.type
_entity.pdbx_description
1 polymer ?
#
loop_
_entity_poly.entity_id
_entity_poly.type
_entity_poly.pdbx_seq_one_letter_code
_entity_poly.pdbx_strand_id
1 'polypeptide(L)'
;MLERNILIIDDNKRVKDIYIPAYLSKINELKIASEKWSKYQFNVEHCSSMHDALNYFSNSKNLVDVLVVDYEFNGETTFSNGIAFVKYIRENVNRYCQIVFYTMQGLRNIDVDEWSALVNSDVFKFVDKSTKEDILGEVIFEAATRRNPIVESFERFWCKYGAMLDTYKYTFDGQEVTFEEIINHIRMDDSLGRVFVEKLLQKSILINTKI
;
A
#
# COMPACT_ATOMS: atom_id res chain seq x y z
N MET A 1 4.83 -8.80 14.22
CA MET A 1 3.97 -9.36 13.13
C MET A 1 4.03 -8.36 12.00
N LEU A 2 4.23 -8.81 10.77
CA LEU A 2 4.28 -7.88 9.63
C LEU A 2 2.90 -7.35 9.28
N GLU A 3 2.76 -6.05 9.14
CA GLU A 3 1.48 -5.41 8.84
C GLU A 3 1.35 -5.09 7.36
N ARG A 4 0.11 -5.16 6.87
CA ARG A 4 -0.33 -4.67 5.57
C ARG A 4 -1.51 -3.76 5.77
N ASN A 5 -1.30 -2.49 5.47
CA ASN A 5 -2.25 -1.45 5.72
C ASN A 5 -2.98 -1.08 4.43
N ILE A 6 -4.27 -1.27 4.45
CA ILE A 6 -5.19 -1.01 3.35
C ILE A 6 -6.01 0.21 3.72
N LEU A 7 -5.99 1.24 2.89
CA LEU A 7 -6.84 2.41 3.04
C LEU A 7 -7.91 2.39 1.95
N ILE A 8 -9.17 2.39 2.35
CA ILE A 8 -10.32 2.48 1.45
C ILE A 8 -10.88 3.89 1.52
N ILE A 9 -11.05 4.51 0.35
CA ILE A 9 -11.64 5.85 0.24
C ILE A 9 -12.93 5.73 -0.57
N ASP A 10 -14.04 5.98 0.10
CA ASP A 10 -15.39 5.88 -0.47
C ASP A 10 -16.36 6.67 0.42
N ASP A 11 -17.19 7.53 -0.15
CA ASP A 11 -18.18 8.34 0.58
C ASP A 11 -19.41 7.54 1.05
N ASN A 12 -19.53 6.30 0.63
CA ASN A 12 -20.60 5.42 1.05
C ASN A 12 -20.41 4.95 2.51
N LYS A 13 -21.26 5.41 3.40
CA LYS A 13 -21.23 5.08 4.83
C LYS A 13 -21.30 3.57 5.13
N ARG A 14 -21.89 2.77 4.23
CA ARG A 14 -21.97 1.31 4.39
C ARG A 14 -20.62 0.61 4.26
N VAL A 15 -19.63 1.24 3.66
CA VAL A 15 -18.31 0.63 3.46
C VAL A 15 -17.72 0.19 4.79
N LYS A 16 -17.72 1.06 5.79
CA LYS A 16 -17.14 0.77 7.10
C LYS A 16 -17.84 -0.38 7.81
N ASP A 17 -19.16 -0.37 7.83
CA ASP A 17 -19.93 -1.24 8.70
C ASP A 17 -20.32 -2.58 8.05
N ILE A 18 -20.39 -2.62 6.72
CA ILE A 18 -20.85 -3.79 5.97
C ILE A 18 -19.75 -4.39 5.12
N TYR A 19 -19.11 -3.58 4.25
CA TYR A 19 -18.20 -4.12 3.24
C TYR A 19 -16.82 -4.45 3.79
N ILE A 20 -16.25 -3.63 4.68
CA ILE A 20 -14.94 -3.93 5.29
C ILE A 20 -14.95 -5.26 6.05
N PRO A 21 -15.95 -5.60 6.88
CA PRO A 21 -16.03 -6.93 7.49
C PRO A 21 -16.04 -8.07 6.48
N ALA A 22 -16.75 -7.92 5.34
CA ALA A 22 -16.77 -8.92 4.28
C ALA A 22 -15.38 -9.06 3.61
N TYR A 23 -14.71 -7.94 3.29
CA TYR A 23 -13.36 -7.94 2.71
C TYR A 23 -12.35 -8.60 3.67
N LEU A 24 -12.39 -8.25 4.96
CA LEU A 24 -11.52 -8.85 5.97
C LEU A 24 -11.77 -10.35 6.12
N SER A 25 -13.03 -10.79 6.05
CA SER A 25 -13.36 -12.21 6.07
C SER A 25 -12.70 -12.95 4.91
N LYS A 26 -12.81 -12.40 3.69
CA LYS A 26 -12.19 -12.99 2.50
C LYS A 26 -10.65 -12.96 2.56
N ILE A 27 -10.08 -11.86 2.99
CA ILE A 27 -8.62 -11.72 3.19
C ILE A 27 -8.12 -12.77 4.20
N ASN A 28 -8.85 -12.99 5.29
CA ASN A 28 -8.47 -14.00 6.30
C ASN A 28 -8.59 -15.42 5.77
N GLU A 29 -9.62 -15.73 4.98
CA GLU A 29 -9.74 -17.01 4.29
C GLU A 29 -8.51 -17.28 3.42
N LEU A 30 -8.13 -16.34 2.57
CA LEU A 30 -6.98 -16.46 1.67
C LEU A 30 -5.64 -16.50 2.44
N LYS A 31 -5.54 -15.77 3.56
CA LYS A 31 -4.38 -15.81 4.44
C LYS A 31 -4.17 -17.22 5.03
N ILE A 32 -5.25 -17.85 5.52
CA ILE A 32 -5.20 -19.18 6.14
C ILE A 32 -4.84 -20.24 5.10
N ALA A 33 -5.29 -20.07 3.86
CA ALA A 33 -4.99 -21.00 2.77
C ALA A 33 -3.49 -21.06 2.39
N SER A 34 -2.65 -20.16 2.93
CA SER A 34 -1.22 -20.14 2.63
C SER A 34 -0.36 -19.85 3.85
N GLU A 35 0.50 -20.80 4.23
CA GLU A 35 1.46 -20.66 5.33
C GLU A 35 2.35 -19.40 5.19
N LYS A 36 2.66 -19.01 3.95
CA LYS A 36 3.45 -17.81 3.63
C LYS A 36 2.91 -16.56 4.29
N TRP A 37 1.57 -16.44 4.42
CA TRP A 37 0.91 -15.24 4.91
C TRP A 37 0.51 -15.31 6.39
N SER A 38 0.78 -16.43 7.07
CA SER A 38 0.41 -16.64 8.48
C SER A 38 0.99 -15.58 9.43
N LYS A 39 2.17 -15.04 9.11
CA LYS A 39 2.88 -14.02 9.90
C LYS A 39 2.43 -12.57 9.60
N TYR A 40 1.46 -12.38 8.71
CA TYR A 40 0.99 -11.05 8.32
C TYR A 40 -0.33 -10.71 8.98
N GLN A 41 -0.46 -9.44 9.35
CA GLN A 41 -1.71 -8.84 9.78
C GLN A 41 -2.17 -7.86 8.70
N PHE A 42 -3.44 -7.93 8.33
CA PHE A 42 -4.05 -7.03 7.36
C PHE A 42 -4.96 -6.08 8.12
N ASN A 43 -4.63 -4.81 8.06
CA ASN A 43 -5.38 -3.73 8.69
C ASN A 43 -6.12 -2.96 7.59
N VAL A 44 -7.43 -2.75 7.76
CA VAL A 44 -8.24 -1.99 6.81
C VAL A 44 -8.81 -0.78 7.51
N GLU A 45 -8.48 0.39 6.97
CA GLU A 45 -9.00 1.69 7.42
C GLU A 45 -9.88 2.30 6.32
N HIS A 46 -10.78 3.18 6.72
CA HIS A 46 -11.73 3.83 5.84
C HIS A 46 -11.74 5.33 6.04
N CYS A 47 -11.64 6.07 4.94
CA CYS A 47 -11.89 7.50 4.87
C CYS A 47 -13.11 7.77 3.99
N SER A 48 -14.03 8.58 4.47
CA SER A 48 -15.25 8.95 3.73
C SER A 48 -15.07 10.15 2.81
N SER A 49 -13.90 10.77 2.83
CA SER A 49 -13.53 11.89 1.96
C SER A 49 -12.06 11.82 1.55
N MET A 50 -11.74 12.45 0.43
CA MET A 50 -10.35 12.59 -0.03
C MET A 50 -9.54 13.48 0.92
N HIS A 51 -10.18 14.44 1.55
CA HIS A 51 -9.56 15.29 2.57
C HIS A 51 -9.10 14.48 3.80
N ASP A 52 -9.97 13.61 4.32
CA ASP A 52 -9.61 12.73 5.45
C ASP A 52 -8.47 11.79 5.07
N ALA A 53 -8.48 11.29 3.83
CA ALA A 53 -7.40 10.47 3.32
C ALA A 53 -6.05 11.20 3.26
N LEU A 54 -6.02 12.47 2.82
CA LEU A 54 -4.81 13.28 2.86
C LEU A 54 -4.31 13.50 4.29
N ASN A 55 -5.21 13.76 5.23
CA ASN A 55 -4.86 13.86 6.65
C ASN A 55 -4.30 12.53 7.18
N TYR A 56 -4.85 11.41 6.75
CA TYR A 56 -4.33 10.08 7.09
C TYR A 56 -2.90 9.88 6.58
N PHE A 57 -2.63 10.20 5.33
CA PHE A 57 -1.28 10.13 4.74
C PHE A 57 -0.29 11.12 5.38
N SER A 58 -0.76 12.27 5.88
CA SER A 58 0.11 13.27 6.51
C SER A 58 0.71 12.81 7.83
N ASN A 59 0.13 11.79 8.45
CA ASN A 59 0.70 11.17 9.64
C ASN A 59 1.78 10.16 9.21
N SER A 60 3.04 10.44 9.48
CA SER A 60 4.19 9.60 9.11
C SER A 60 4.15 8.17 9.66
N LYS A 61 3.30 7.91 10.67
CA LYS A 61 3.10 6.56 11.21
C LYS A 61 2.12 5.71 10.38
N ASN A 62 1.32 6.35 9.52
CA ASN A 62 0.31 5.68 8.72
C ASN A 62 0.92 5.22 7.39
N LEU A 63 1.48 4.03 7.38
CA LEU A 63 1.93 3.39 6.14
C LEU A 63 0.73 2.84 5.38
N VAL A 64 0.67 3.10 4.09
CA VAL A 64 -0.38 2.57 3.20
C VAL A 64 0.27 1.69 2.14
N ASP A 65 -0.04 0.40 2.16
CA ASP A 65 0.42 -0.57 1.16
C ASP A 65 -0.55 -0.70 -0.02
N VAL A 66 -1.84 -0.60 0.28
CA VAL A 66 -2.91 -0.66 -0.73
C VAL A 66 -3.86 0.51 -0.53
N LEU A 67 -4.12 1.22 -1.60
CA LEU A 67 -5.09 2.29 -1.67
C LEU A 67 -6.25 1.83 -2.56
N VAL A 68 -7.44 1.74 -1.99
CA VAL A 68 -8.68 1.42 -2.72
C VAL A 68 -9.48 2.71 -2.88
N VAL A 69 -9.75 3.12 -4.12
CA VAL A 69 -10.34 4.43 -4.40
C VAL A 69 -11.60 4.28 -5.24
N ASP A 70 -12.69 4.89 -4.78
CA ASP A 70 -13.89 5.08 -5.59
C ASP A 70 -13.67 6.15 -6.67
N TYR A 71 -14.44 6.07 -7.74
CA TYR A 71 -14.48 7.08 -8.79
C TYR A 71 -15.23 8.34 -8.34
N GLU A 72 -16.43 8.17 -7.79
CA GLU A 72 -17.35 9.26 -7.46
C GLU A 72 -17.34 9.60 -5.96
N PHE A 73 -17.28 10.88 -5.68
CA PHE A 73 -17.40 11.43 -4.33
C PHE A 73 -18.39 12.57 -4.31
N ASN A 74 -19.47 12.40 -3.57
CA ASN A 74 -20.50 13.43 -3.44
C ASN A 74 -20.03 14.53 -2.47
N GLY A 75 -20.07 15.78 -2.93
CA GLY A 75 -19.70 16.94 -2.12
C GLY A 75 -18.19 17.16 -1.94
N GLU A 76 -17.34 16.38 -2.62
CA GLU A 76 -15.90 16.64 -2.65
C GLU A 76 -15.61 17.89 -3.49
N THR A 77 -14.73 18.75 -2.98
CA THR A 77 -14.36 20.01 -3.62
C THR A 77 -12.87 20.13 -3.94
N THR A 78 -12.05 19.27 -3.34
CA THR A 78 -10.58 19.32 -3.49
C THR A 78 -10.13 18.67 -4.80
N PHE A 79 -10.79 17.59 -5.19
CA PHE A 79 -10.53 16.84 -6.42
C PHE A 79 -11.83 16.64 -7.18
N SER A 80 -11.75 16.62 -8.50
CA SER A 80 -12.94 16.43 -9.35
C SER A 80 -13.54 15.03 -9.25
N ASN A 81 -12.71 14.02 -9.02
CA ASN A 81 -13.09 12.61 -8.87
C ASN A 81 -11.91 11.78 -8.31
N GLY A 82 -12.12 10.47 -8.14
CA GLY A 82 -11.09 9.55 -7.66
C GLY A 82 -9.85 9.46 -8.54
N ILE A 83 -9.97 9.72 -9.85
CA ILE A 83 -8.82 9.70 -10.79
C ILE A 83 -7.88 10.86 -10.51
N ALA A 84 -8.41 12.07 -10.34
CA ALA A 84 -7.61 13.23 -9.99
C ALA A 84 -6.89 13.03 -8.63
N PHE A 85 -7.57 12.39 -7.68
CA PHE A 85 -6.98 12.03 -6.40
C PHE A 85 -5.85 10.99 -6.56
N VAL A 86 -6.06 9.90 -7.30
CA VAL A 86 -5.04 8.88 -7.57
C VAL A 86 -3.78 9.50 -8.18
N LYS A 87 -3.95 10.37 -9.19
CA LYS A 87 -2.84 11.07 -9.81
C LYS A 87 -2.07 11.91 -8.77
N TYR A 88 -2.77 12.68 -7.96
CA TYR A 88 -2.14 13.48 -6.90
C TYR A 88 -1.36 12.62 -5.91
N ILE A 89 -1.94 11.51 -5.44
CA ILE A 89 -1.26 10.59 -4.52
C ILE A 89 0.03 10.05 -5.15
N ARG A 90 -0.01 9.63 -6.42
CA ARG A 90 1.17 9.11 -7.12
C ARG A 90 2.29 10.13 -7.25
N GLU A 91 1.95 11.37 -7.59
CA GLU A 91 2.92 12.42 -7.84
C GLU A 91 3.51 13.01 -6.55
N ASN A 92 2.70 13.10 -5.49
CA ASN A 92 3.04 13.96 -4.34
C ASN A 92 3.12 13.24 -2.99
N VAL A 93 2.50 12.04 -2.85
CA VAL A 93 2.31 11.44 -1.53
C VAL A 93 2.93 10.05 -1.43
N ASN A 94 2.49 9.11 -2.27
CA ASN A 94 2.94 7.71 -2.22
C ASN A 94 3.03 7.11 -3.62
N ARG A 95 4.26 6.91 -4.09
CA ARG A 95 4.54 6.38 -5.43
C ARG A 95 4.36 4.86 -5.53
N TYR A 96 4.31 4.14 -4.41
CA TYR A 96 4.53 2.69 -4.38
C TYR A 96 3.38 1.88 -3.82
N CYS A 97 2.40 2.49 -3.14
CA CYS A 97 1.21 1.76 -2.72
C CYS A 97 0.52 1.15 -3.95
N GLN A 98 0.01 -0.07 -3.80
CA GLN A 98 -0.80 -0.66 -4.86
C GLN A 98 -2.15 0.06 -4.90
N ILE A 99 -2.59 0.49 -6.08
CA ILE A 99 -3.87 1.20 -6.22
C ILE A 99 -4.88 0.25 -6.85
N VAL A 100 -5.99 0.05 -6.14
CA VAL A 100 -7.19 -0.64 -6.63
C VAL A 100 -8.24 0.44 -6.85
N PHE A 101 -8.60 0.65 -8.10
CA PHE A 101 -9.62 1.60 -8.48
C PHE A 101 -10.94 0.88 -8.70
N TYR A 102 -12.03 1.31 -8.08
CA TYR A 102 -13.31 0.66 -8.22
C TYR A 102 -14.45 1.67 -8.42
N THR A 103 -15.45 1.30 -9.20
CA THR A 103 -16.54 2.21 -9.58
C THR A 103 -17.82 1.47 -9.90
N MET A 104 -18.98 2.13 -9.62
CA MET A 104 -20.29 1.65 -10.06
C MET A 104 -20.65 2.10 -11.48
N GLN A 105 -19.99 3.11 -12.02
CA GLN A 105 -20.35 3.68 -13.33
C GLN A 105 -20.03 2.80 -14.53
N GLY A 106 -19.44 1.65 -14.33
CA GLY A 106 -18.92 0.83 -15.41
C GLY A 106 -17.75 1.51 -16.14
N LEU A 107 -16.69 0.78 -16.34
CA LEU A 107 -15.43 1.28 -16.92
C LEU A 107 -15.58 1.91 -18.31
N ARG A 108 -16.71 1.67 -18.99
CA ARG A 108 -17.01 2.21 -20.34
C ARG A 108 -17.37 3.70 -20.35
N ASN A 109 -17.71 4.27 -19.20
CA ASN A 109 -18.13 5.67 -19.07
C ASN A 109 -16.99 6.61 -18.69
N ILE A 110 -15.80 6.07 -18.45
CA ILE A 110 -14.59 6.83 -18.19
C ILE A 110 -14.02 7.28 -19.54
N ASP A 111 -13.70 8.56 -19.67
CA ASP A 111 -13.17 9.07 -20.93
C ASP A 111 -11.70 8.63 -21.18
N VAL A 112 -11.22 8.84 -22.41
CA VAL A 112 -9.89 8.37 -22.84
C VAL A 112 -8.77 9.06 -22.07
N ASP A 113 -8.93 10.34 -21.75
CA ASP A 113 -7.90 11.10 -21.04
C ASP A 113 -7.81 10.65 -19.57
N GLU A 114 -8.96 10.38 -18.95
CA GLU A 114 -9.04 9.81 -17.62
C GLU A 114 -8.45 8.39 -17.56
N TRP A 115 -8.74 7.55 -18.57
CA TRP A 115 -8.11 6.24 -18.71
C TRP A 115 -6.58 6.36 -18.83
N SER A 116 -6.11 7.28 -19.65
CA SER A 116 -4.68 7.53 -19.81
C SER A 116 -4.05 7.95 -18.48
N ALA A 117 -4.72 8.81 -17.72
CA ALA A 117 -4.24 9.22 -16.39
C ALA A 117 -4.14 8.04 -15.42
N LEU A 118 -5.14 7.15 -15.39
CA LEU A 118 -5.11 5.95 -14.54
C LEU A 118 -4.00 4.97 -14.92
N VAL A 119 -3.84 4.68 -16.22
CA VAL A 119 -2.77 3.80 -16.71
C VAL A 119 -1.40 4.38 -16.36
N ASN A 120 -1.21 5.67 -16.57
CA ASN A 120 0.05 6.37 -16.25
C ASN A 120 0.30 6.49 -14.73
N SER A 121 -0.74 6.33 -13.91
CA SER A 121 -0.63 6.30 -12.45
C SER A 121 -0.32 4.92 -11.88
N ASP A 122 0.00 3.93 -12.72
CA ASP A 122 0.33 2.56 -12.34
C ASP A 122 -0.73 1.94 -11.40
N VAL A 123 -1.99 2.02 -11.82
CA VAL A 123 -3.10 1.39 -11.09
C VAL A 123 -3.00 -0.12 -11.22
N PHE A 124 -3.03 -0.81 -10.08
CA PHE A 124 -2.86 -2.26 -10.02
C PHE A 124 -4.02 -3.01 -10.66
N LYS A 125 -5.25 -2.66 -10.27
CA LYS A 125 -6.47 -3.26 -10.83
C LYS A 125 -7.63 -2.29 -10.83
N PHE A 126 -8.50 -2.50 -11.80
CA PHE A 126 -9.83 -1.88 -11.91
C PHE A 126 -10.88 -2.92 -11.53
N VAL A 127 -11.81 -2.54 -10.68
CA VAL A 127 -12.90 -3.40 -10.24
C VAL A 127 -14.23 -2.70 -10.44
N ASP A 128 -15.19 -3.37 -11.07
CA ASP A 128 -16.55 -2.90 -11.17
C ASP A 128 -17.29 -3.24 -9.85
N LYS A 129 -17.89 -2.24 -9.20
CA LYS A 129 -18.65 -2.42 -7.94
C LYS A 129 -19.88 -3.33 -8.10
N SER A 130 -20.37 -3.56 -9.31
CA SER A 130 -21.43 -4.53 -9.57
C SER A 130 -20.96 -5.99 -9.40
N THR A 131 -19.65 -6.22 -9.32
CA THR A 131 -19.10 -7.54 -9.05
C THR A 131 -19.30 -7.91 -7.56
N LYS A 132 -19.31 -9.22 -7.29
CA LYS A 132 -19.48 -9.73 -5.91
C LYS A 132 -18.43 -9.15 -4.96
N GLU A 133 -18.84 -8.86 -3.74
CA GLU A 133 -17.97 -8.34 -2.67
C GLU A 133 -16.70 -9.18 -2.43
N ASP A 134 -16.81 -10.50 -2.57
CA ASP A 134 -15.68 -11.42 -2.47
C ASP A 134 -14.55 -11.09 -3.46
N ILE A 135 -14.88 -10.65 -4.68
CA ILE A 135 -13.89 -10.32 -5.72
C ILE A 135 -13.03 -9.14 -5.28
N LEU A 136 -13.61 -8.11 -4.68
CA LEU A 136 -12.82 -6.97 -4.20
C LEU A 136 -11.91 -7.39 -3.04
N GLY A 137 -12.37 -8.24 -2.13
CA GLY A 137 -11.55 -8.81 -1.06
C GLY A 137 -10.34 -9.60 -1.61
N GLU A 138 -10.54 -10.40 -2.66
CA GLU A 138 -9.46 -11.12 -3.37
C GLU A 138 -8.47 -10.16 -4.03
N VAL A 139 -8.96 -9.14 -4.71
CA VAL A 139 -8.10 -8.13 -5.38
C VAL A 139 -7.30 -7.33 -4.36
N ILE A 140 -7.89 -6.95 -3.23
CA ILE A 140 -7.19 -6.27 -2.13
C ILE A 140 -6.09 -7.17 -1.57
N PHE A 141 -6.39 -8.45 -1.33
CA PHE A 141 -5.39 -9.41 -0.86
C PHE A 141 -4.24 -9.58 -1.86
N GLU A 142 -4.56 -9.72 -3.16
CA GLU A 142 -3.55 -9.81 -4.21
C GLU A 142 -2.68 -8.56 -4.26
N ALA A 143 -3.28 -7.37 -4.20
CA ALA A 143 -2.55 -6.10 -4.14
C ALA A 143 -1.64 -6.02 -2.92
N ALA A 144 -2.15 -6.35 -1.72
CA ALA A 144 -1.39 -6.32 -0.47
C ALA A 144 -0.25 -7.34 -0.42
N THR A 145 -0.34 -8.40 -1.23
CA THR A 145 0.67 -9.45 -1.31
C THR A 145 1.64 -9.28 -2.47
N ARG A 146 1.37 -8.36 -3.41
CA ARG A 146 2.30 -7.98 -4.48
C ARG A 146 3.43 -7.12 -3.91
N ARG A 147 4.68 -7.51 -4.14
CA ARG A 147 5.82 -6.91 -3.46
C ARG A 147 6.96 -6.54 -4.36
N ASN A 148 7.69 -5.51 -3.91
CA ASN A 148 9.06 -5.29 -4.33
C ASN A 148 9.94 -6.41 -3.73
N PRO A 149 10.73 -7.15 -4.55
CA PRO A 149 11.59 -8.23 -4.06
C PRO A 149 12.59 -7.81 -2.98
N ILE A 150 13.03 -6.56 -3.00
CA ILE A 150 13.95 -6.01 -2.00
C ILE A 150 13.24 -5.96 -0.65
N VAL A 151 12.06 -5.33 -0.60
CA VAL A 151 11.23 -5.26 0.62
C VAL A 151 10.94 -6.66 1.16
N GLU A 152 10.54 -7.60 0.30
CA GLU A 152 10.25 -8.98 0.71
C GLU A 152 11.49 -9.66 1.33
N SER A 153 12.67 -9.41 0.79
CA SER A 153 13.90 -9.97 1.32
C SER A 153 14.23 -9.45 2.72
N PHE A 154 14.05 -8.14 2.95
CA PHE A 154 14.25 -7.54 4.28
C PHE A 154 13.21 -8.02 5.29
N GLU A 155 11.96 -8.12 4.90
CA GLU A 155 10.89 -8.63 5.76
C GLU A 155 11.12 -10.10 6.15
N ARG A 156 11.56 -10.95 5.20
CA ARG A 156 11.92 -12.34 5.50
C ARG A 156 13.08 -12.42 6.48
N PHE A 157 14.08 -11.55 6.30
CA PHE A 157 15.23 -11.48 7.21
C PHE A 157 14.77 -11.06 8.62
N TRP A 158 13.94 -10.02 8.71
CA TRP A 158 13.36 -9.59 9.98
C TRP A 158 12.49 -10.65 10.63
N CYS A 159 11.66 -11.37 9.88
CA CYS A 159 10.87 -12.49 10.41
C CYS A 159 11.73 -13.60 11.02
N LYS A 160 12.95 -13.79 10.52
CA LYS A 160 13.87 -14.82 11.01
C LYS A 160 14.71 -14.37 12.20
N TYR A 161 15.11 -13.10 12.21
CA TYR A 161 16.11 -12.56 13.13
C TYR A 161 15.63 -11.34 13.93
N GLY A 162 14.37 -10.96 13.85
CA GLY A 162 13.82 -9.72 14.39
C GLY A 162 14.14 -9.50 15.86
N ALA A 163 13.94 -10.52 16.70
CA ALA A 163 14.26 -10.41 18.13
C ALA A 163 15.71 -10.01 18.41
N MET A 164 16.65 -10.38 17.54
CA MET A 164 18.05 -9.97 17.62
C MET A 164 18.25 -8.58 17.01
N LEU A 165 17.61 -8.29 15.89
CA LEU A 165 17.79 -7.03 15.16
C LEU A 165 17.17 -5.83 15.89
N ASP A 166 16.08 -6.04 16.59
CA ASP A 166 15.38 -5.01 17.37
C ASP A 166 16.19 -4.52 18.58
N THR A 167 17.23 -5.26 18.99
CA THR A 167 18.16 -4.83 20.05
C THR A 167 19.20 -3.83 19.53
N TYR A 168 19.36 -3.68 18.22
CA TYR A 168 20.34 -2.79 17.62
C TYR A 168 19.67 -1.54 17.06
N LYS A 169 20.32 -0.41 17.29
CA LYS A 169 20.03 0.83 16.59
C LYS A 169 21.07 1.05 15.51
N TYR A 170 20.60 1.46 14.37
CA TYR A 170 21.43 1.72 13.20
C TYR A 170 21.56 3.23 13.01
N THR A 171 22.78 3.73 13.01
CA THR A 171 23.03 5.14 12.68
C THR A 171 23.11 5.29 11.18
N PHE A 172 22.17 6.04 10.62
CA PHE A 172 22.09 6.25 9.20
C PHE A 172 21.87 7.75 8.91
N ASP A 173 22.82 8.35 8.22
CA ASP A 173 22.80 9.79 7.88
C ASP A 173 22.61 10.71 9.12
N GLY A 174 23.19 10.31 10.25
CA GLY A 174 23.09 11.02 11.53
C GLY A 174 21.80 10.74 12.33
N GLN A 175 20.92 9.88 11.84
CA GLN A 175 19.70 9.45 12.53
C GLN A 175 19.87 8.03 13.07
N GLU A 176 19.40 7.81 14.28
CA GLU A 176 19.29 6.45 14.84
C GLU A 176 17.94 5.86 14.44
N VAL A 177 17.97 4.71 13.79
CA VAL A 177 16.77 4.00 13.30
C VAL A 177 16.84 2.53 13.70
N THR A 178 15.68 1.92 13.94
CA THR A 178 15.53 0.48 14.13
C THR A 178 15.53 -0.24 12.77
N PHE A 179 15.69 -1.56 12.78
CA PHE A 179 15.61 -2.33 11.54
C PHE A 179 14.20 -2.31 10.93
N GLU A 180 13.17 -2.28 11.76
CA GLU A 180 11.78 -2.14 11.32
C GLU A 180 11.54 -0.78 10.64
N GLU A 181 12.06 0.30 11.19
CA GLU A 181 11.98 1.63 10.56
C GLU A 181 12.71 1.64 9.21
N ILE A 182 13.86 0.99 9.10
CA ILE A 182 14.57 0.84 7.81
C ILE A 182 13.67 0.13 6.78
N ILE A 183 13.01 -0.96 7.14
CA ILE A 183 12.07 -1.66 6.25
C ILE A 183 10.96 -0.70 5.80
N ASN A 184 10.43 0.10 6.71
CA ASN A 184 9.38 1.06 6.39
C ASN A 184 9.87 2.16 5.43
N HIS A 185 11.05 2.69 5.63
CA HIS A 185 11.68 3.64 4.70
C HIS A 185 11.88 3.01 3.29
N ILE A 186 12.30 1.73 3.23
CA ILE A 186 12.42 1.02 1.95
C ILE A 186 11.04 0.81 1.30
N ARG A 187 10.00 0.50 2.08
CA ARG A 187 8.60 0.36 1.59
C ARG A 187 8.07 1.66 1.01
N MET A 188 8.40 2.78 1.64
CA MET A 188 7.99 4.11 1.17
C MET A 188 8.87 4.63 0.02
N ASP A 189 10.00 3.96 -0.26
CA ASP A 189 11.03 4.41 -1.21
C ASP A 189 11.40 5.89 -1.01
N ASP A 190 11.47 6.31 0.24
CA ASP A 190 11.91 7.65 0.58
C ASP A 190 13.44 7.80 0.47
N SER A 191 13.93 8.99 0.75
CA SER A 191 15.36 9.30 0.61
C SER A 191 16.23 8.39 1.48
N LEU A 192 15.81 8.09 2.72
CA LEU A 192 16.58 7.26 3.65
C LEU A 192 16.59 5.79 3.20
N GLY A 193 15.45 5.27 2.77
CA GLY A 193 15.32 3.91 2.24
C GLY A 193 16.18 3.69 1.00
N ARG A 194 16.18 4.64 0.05
CA ARG A 194 17.02 4.60 -1.16
C ARG A 194 18.51 4.61 -0.84
N VAL A 195 18.94 5.53 0.01
CA VAL A 195 20.37 5.62 0.43
C VAL A 195 20.80 4.37 1.16
N PHE A 196 19.92 3.77 2.00
CA PHE A 196 20.23 2.51 2.67
C PHE A 196 20.45 1.36 1.68
N VAL A 197 19.53 1.17 0.72
CA VAL A 197 19.64 0.12 -0.31
C VAL A 197 20.89 0.33 -1.15
N GLU A 198 21.17 1.56 -1.56
CA GLU A 198 22.37 1.89 -2.34
C GLU A 198 23.67 1.53 -1.58
N LYS A 199 23.81 1.97 -0.33
CA LYS A 199 24.99 1.65 0.50
C LYS A 199 25.14 0.14 0.75
N LEU A 200 24.01 -0.58 0.91
CA LEU A 200 24.04 -2.03 1.06
C LEU A 200 24.56 -2.71 -0.21
N LEU A 201 24.07 -2.31 -1.38
CA LEU A 201 24.52 -2.83 -2.68
C LEU A 201 26.01 -2.54 -2.91
N GLN A 202 26.46 -1.31 -2.65
CA GLN A 202 27.86 -0.93 -2.76
C GLN A 202 28.75 -1.82 -1.88
N LYS A 203 28.38 -2.02 -0.60
CA LYS A 203 29.14 -2.91 0.30
C LYS A 203 29.14 -4.36 -0.17
N SER A 204 28.01 -4.86 -0.66
CA SER A 204 27.89 -6.23 -1.15
C SER A 204 28.77 -6.47 -2.38
N ILE A 205 28.85 -5.50 -3.30
CA ILE A 205 29.71 -5.56 -4.47
C ILE A 205 31.19 -5.55 -4.02
N LEU A 206 31.57 -4.64 -3.12
CA LEU A 206 32.96 -4.52 -2.65
C LEU A 206 33.46 -5.78 -1.90
N ILE A 207 32.56 -6.46 -1.16
CA ILE A 207 32.89 -7.71 -0.48
C ILE A 207 33.13 -8.83 -1.49
N ASN A 208 32.34 -8.91 -2.54
CA ASN A 208 32.42 -9.97 -3.54
C ASN A 208 33.47 -9.73 -4.64
N THR A 209 34.00 -8.50 -4.74
CA THR A 209 35.09 -8.18 -5.70
C THR A 209 36.48 -8.31 -5.13
N LYS A 210 36.62 -8.65 -3.84
CA LYS A 210 37.92 -8.99 -3.21
C LYS A 210 38.23 -10.49 -3.35
N ILE A 211 38.22 -10.99 -4.59
CA ILE A 211 38.78 -12.31 -4.93
C ILE A 211 40.17 -12.10 -5.57
#